data_ff77a57aa1b24ab558de05c4e8936d89
#
_entry.id   ff77a57aa1b24ab558de05c4e8936d89
#
_cell.length_a   1.000
_cell.length_b   1.000
_cell.length_c   1.000
_cell.angle_alpha   90.00
_cell.angle_beta   90.00
_cell.angle_gamma   90.00
#
_symmetry.space_group_name_H-M   'P 1'
#
loop_
_entity.id
_entity.type
_entity.pdbx_description
1 polymer ?
#
loop_
_entity_poly.entity_id
_entity_poly.type
_entity_poly.pdbx_seq_one_letter_code
_entity_poly.pdbx_strand_id
1 'polypeptide(L)'
;MNFSSAIDRKIQLMIEVDYNSDYKKAIELIKAIFKEDPDIYDEPEPTVALREFGESGIKIFALPSVKNENYWNAYYRIMQRIKDDFDANGIQIPYPHRMLYMKHL
;
A
#
# COMPACT_ATOMS: atom_id res chain seq x y z
N MET A 1 32.48 -6.97 -0.57
CA MET A 1 31.91 -6.80 -0.60
C MET A 1 31.13 -6.32 -0.66
N ASN A 2 30.79 -6.02 -0.73
CA ASN A 2 30.03 -5.54 -0.73
C ASN A 2 29.12 -5.54 -0.95
N PHE A 3 28.75 -5.91 -1.02
CA PHE A 3 27.83 -6.04 -1.01
C PHE A 3 26.87 -5.57 -0.48
N SER A 4 26.98 -5.24 0.17
CA SER A 4 26.08 -4.52 0.98
C SER A 4 25.29 -3.57 0.21
N SER A 5 25.91 -3.05 -0.70
CA SER A 5 25.26 -2.15 -1.57
C SER A 5 24.21 -2.84 -2.34
N ALA A 6 24.35 -4.10 -2.49
CA ALA A 6 23.37 -4.84 -3.21
C ALA A 6 22.15 -5.05 -2.36
N ILE A 7 22.09 -4.39 -1.27
CA ILE A 7 20.98 -4.59 -0.39
C ILE A 7 19.75 -3.95 -0.95
N ASP A 8 18.80 -4.80 -1.21
CA ASP A 8 17.47 -4.38 -1.56
C ASP A 8 16.59 -4.56 -0.34
N ARG A 9 15.57 -3.74 -0.25
CA ARG A 9 14.65 -3.84 0.87
C ARG A 9 13.24 -3.97 0.35
N LYS A 10 12.44 -4.71 1.08
CA LYS A 10 11.01 -4.77 0.79
C LYS A 10 10.30 -3.81 1.71
N ILE A 11 9.44 -2.99 1.11
CA ILE A 11 8.60 -2.11 1.88
C ILE A 11 7.36 -2.90 2.24
N GLN A 12 7.01 -2.95 3.52
CA GLN A 12 5.82 -3.67 3.95
C GLN A 12 4.69 -2.67 4.11
N LEU A 13 3.70 -2.79 3.25
CA LEU A 13 2.54 -1.90 3.30
C LEU A 13 1.31 -2.69 3.67
N MET A 14 0.51 -2.13 4.56
CA MET A 14 -0.79 -2.68 4.89
C MET A 14 -1.80 -1.59 4.65
N ILE A 15 -2.61 -1.76 3.61
CA ILE A 15 -3.57 -0.76 3.18
C ILE A 15 -4.96 -1.28 3.48
N GLU A 16 -5.73 -0.55 4.26
CA GLU A 16 -7.09 -0.99 4.60
C GLU A 16 -8.08 -0.24 3.73
N VAL A 17 -9.03 -0.98 3.12
CA VAL A 17 -10.09 -0.36 2.32
C VAL A 17 -11.42 -0.73 2.91
N ASP A 18 -12.38 0.19 2.78
CA ASP A 18 -13.73 0.00 3.27
C ASP A 18 -14.32 -1.27 2.68
N TYR A 19 -15.09 -2.01 3.47
CA TYR A 19 -15.74 -3.23 2.99
C TYR A 19 -16.64 -2.99 1.79
N ASN A 20 -17.18 -1.78 1.66
CA ASN A 20 -18.05 -1.45 0.54
C ASN A 20 -17.28 -1.03 -0.71
N SER A 21 -15.97 -0.88 -0.60
CA SER A 21 -15.16 -0.51 -1.75
C SER A 21 -14.76 -1.76 -2.53
N ASP A 22 -14.40 -1.55 -3.78
CA ASP A 22 -13.97 -2.64 -4.66
C ASP A 22 -12.51 -2.96 -4.37
N TYR A 23 -12.27 -3.96 -3.53
CA TYR A 23 -10.91 -4.28 -3.13
C TYR A 23 -10.09 -4.82 -4.30
N LYS A 24 -10.73 -5.48 -5.26
CA LYS A 24 -10.00 -5.97 -6.42
C LYS A 24 -9.47 -4.83 -7.25
N LYS A 25 -10.27 -3.78 -7.39
CA LYS A 25 -9.81 -2.58 -8.08
C LYS A 25 -8.69 -1.92 -7.32
N ALA A 26 -8.79 -1.90 -5.99
CA ALA A 26 -7.72 -1.34 -5.16
C ALA A 26 -6.41 -2.08 -5.39
N ILE A 27 -6.45 -3.40 -5.47
CA ILE A 27 -5.25 -4.21 -5.73
C ILE A 27 -4.66 -3.85 -7.09
N GLU A 28 -5.52 -3.72 -8.12
CA GLU A 28 -5.04 -3.38 -9.44
C GLU A 28 -4.41 -1.99 -9.48
N LEU A 29 -4.99 -1.06 -8.75
CA LEU A 29 -4.43 0.29 -8.67
C LEU A 29 -3.05 0.28 -8.02
N ILE A 30 -2.90 -0.48 -6.96
CA ILE A 30 -1.61 -0.57 -6.27
C ILE A 30 -0.57 -1.20 -7.18
N LYS A 31 -0.95 -2.26 -7.89
CA LYS A 31 -0.02 -2.89 -8.83
C LYS A 31 0.41 -1.93 -9.92
N ALA A 32 -0.51 -1.13 -10.42
CA ALA A 32 -0.20 -0.15 -11.46
C ALA A 32 0.76 0.92 -10.94
N ILE A 33 0.56 1.35 -9.70
CA ILE A 33 1.44 2.32 -9.08
C ILE A 33 2.86 1.79 -9.02
N PHE A 34 3.01 0.53 -8.61
CA PHE A 34 4.33 -0.09 -8.52
C PHE A 34 4.99 -0.18 -9.88
N LYS A 35 4.20 -0.50 -10.90
CA LYS A 35 4.74 -0.66 -12.24
C LYS A 35 5.23 0.66 -12.81
N GLU A 36 4.61 1.76 -12.43
CA GLU A 36 4.98 3.08 -12.93
C GLU A 36 6.09 3.73 -12.13
N ASP A 37 6.39 3.21 -10.95
CA ASP A 37 7.36 3.86 -10.08
C ASP A 37 8.78 3.45 -10.46
N PRO A 38 9.65 4.41 -10.74
CA PRO A 38 10.99 4.10 -11.24
C PRO A 38 11.89 3.43 -10.22
N ASP A 39 11.57 3.54 -8.92
CA ASP A 39 12.42 2.96 -7.88
C ASP A 39 12.00 1.56 -7.46
N ILE A 40 10.83 1.11 -7.90
CA ILE A 40 10.35 -0.21 -7.53
C ILE A 40 10.77 -1.20 -8.59
N TYR A 41 11.35 -2.30 -8.16
CA TYR A 41 11.80 -3.35 -9.08
C TYR A 41 10.61 -4.09 -9.65
N ASP A 42 10.70 -4.42 -10.94
CA ASP A 42 9.69 -5.26 -11.57
C ASP A 42 9.91 -6.72 -11.25
N GLU A 43 11.15 -7.09 -10.99
CA GLU A 43 11.50 -8.47 -10.69
C GLU A 43 12.25 -8.54 -9.38
N PRO A 44 11.81 -9.35 -8.44
CA PRO A 44 10.59 -10.15 -8.52
C PRO A 44 9.35 -9.26 -8.45
N GLU A 45 8.28 -9.72 -9.05
CA GLU A 45 7.03 -8.96 -9.08
C GLU A 45 6.54 -8.72 -7.66
N PRO A 46 6.16 -7.49 -7.31
CA PRO A 46 5.69 -7.20 -5.97
C PRO A 46 4.43 -7.98 -5.63
N THR A 47 4.38 -8.49 -4.42
CA THR A 47 3.16 -9.15 -3.93
C THR A 47 2.15 -8.09 -3.55
N VAL A 48 0.92 -8.23 -4.03
CA VAL A 48 -0.20 -7.38 -3.63
C VAL A 48 -1.40 -8.30 -3.49
N ALA A 49 -1.91 -8.42 -2.27
CA ALA A 49 -2.96 -9.42 -2.01
C ALA A 49 -3.83 -9.03 -0.84
N LEU A 50 -5.05 -9.52 -0.82
CA LEU A 50 -5.90 -9.43 0.35
C LEU A 50 -5.26 -10.27 1.45
N ARG A 51 -4.96 -9.64 2.57
CA ARG A 51 -4.32 -10.34 3.66
C ARG A 51 -5.32 -10.87 4.68
N GLU A 52 -6.22 -10.02 5.09
CA GLU A 52 -7.18 -10.44 6.11
C GLU A 52 -8.35 -9.48 6.17
N PHE A 53 -9.40 -9.89 6.87
CA PHE A 53 -10.57 -9.06 7.09
C PHE A 53 -10.41 -8.38 8.44
N GLY A 54 -10.39 -7.05 8.44
CA GLY A 54 -10.23 -6.29 9.66
C GLY A 54 -11.57 -5.84 10.21
N GLU A 55 -11.53 -5.14 11.32
CA GLU A 55 -12.75 -4.64 11.95
C GLU A 55 -13.46 -3.61 11.07
N SER A 56 -12.69 -2.77 10.40
CA SER A 56 -13.26 -1.67 9.65
C SER A 56 -13.20 -1.88 8.15
N GLY A 57 -12.43 -2.83 7.68
CA GLY A 57 -12.28 -3.02 6.26
C GLY A 57 -11.39 -4.18 5.91
N ILE A 58 -11.12 -4.31 4.62
CA ILE A 58 -10.28 -5.36 4.08
C ILE A 58 -8.84 -4.86 4.09
N LYS A 59 -7.92 -5.69 4.59
CA LYS A 59 -6.51 -5.34 4.65
C LYS A 59 -5.78 -5.93 3.47
N ILE A 60 -5.16 -5.07 2.68
CA ILE A 60 -4.38 -5.46 1.51
C ILE A 60 -2.90 -5.32 1.85
N PHE A 61 -2.17 -6.38 1.59
CA PHE A 61 -0.75 -6.44 1.88
C PHE A 61 0.04 -6.22 0.59
N ALA A 62 1.06 -5.39 0.65
CA ALA A 62 1.87 -5.10 -0.52
C ALA A 62 3.34 -5.05 -0.14
N LEU A 63 4.19 -5.66 -0.98
CA LEU A 63 5.61 -5.81 -0.71
C LEU A 63 6.45 -5.43 -1.92
N PRO A 64 6.57 -4.14 -2.22
CA PRO A 64 7.48 -3.74 -3.30
C PRO A 64 8.92 -3.77 -2.83
N SER A 65 9.83 -4.06 -3.76
CA SER A 65 11.27 -4.07 -3.47
C SER A 65 11.92 -2.82 -4.04
N VAL A 66 12.81 -2.23 -3.28
CA VAL A 66 13.53 -1.02 -3.69
C VAL A 66 14.96 -1.11 -3.20
N LYS A 67 15.84 -0.27 -3.75
CA LYS A 67 17.17 -0.11 -3.19
C LYS A 67 17.04 0.51 -1.82
N ASN A 68 17.92 0.09 -0.92
CA ASN A 68 17.89 0.60 0.45
C ASN A 68 17.91 2.13 0.51
N GLU A 69 18.72 2.74 -0.33
CA GLU A 69 18.86 4.21 -0.31
C GLU A 69 17.60 4.93 -0.75
N ASN A 70 16.71 4.24 -1.47
CA ASN A 70 15.47 4.86 -1.99
C ASN A 70 14.27 4.52 -1.14
N TYR A 71 14.46 3.81 -0.03
CA TYR A 71 13.35 3.27 0.74
C TYR A 71 12.33 4.33 1.17
N TRP A 72 12.80 5.35 1.87
CA TRP A 72 11.86 6.33 2.42
C TRP A 72 11.26 7.23 1.37
N ASN A 73 12.03 7.62 0.38
CA ASN A 73 11.49 8.44 -0.70
C ASN A 73 10.41 7.69 -1.47
N ALA A 74 10.67 6.43 -1.76
CA ALA A 74 9.68 5.61 -2.46
C ALA A 74 8.45 5.38 -1.59
N TYR A 75 8.67 5.13 -0.30
CA TYR A 75 7.57 4.90 0.62
C TYR A 75 6.60 6.09 0.64
N TYR A 76 7.13 7.30 0.81
CA TYR A 76 6.27 8.48 0.87
C TYR A 76 5.54 8.71 -0.45
N ARG A 77 6.24 8.54 -1.56
CA ARG A 77 5.65 8.75 -2.86
C ARG A 77 4.53 7.75 -3.13
N ILE A 78 4.77 6.48 -2.78
CA ILE A 78 3.77 5.43 -2.96
C ILE A 78 2.53 5.71 -2.12
N MET A 79 2.73 6.10 -0.86
CA MET A 79 1.58 6.35 0.01
C MET A 79 0.72 7.48 -0.52
N GLN A 80 1.34 8.56 -1.00
CA GLN A 80 0.59 9.66 -1.57
C GLN A 80 -0.13 9.22 -2.84
N ARG A 81 0.54 8.44 -3.67
CA ARG A 81 -0.05 7.99 -4.92
C ARG A 81 -1.24 7.08 -4.66
N ILE A 82 -1.15 6.22 -3.66
CA ILE A 82 -2.25 5.34 -3.30
C ILE A 82 -3.46 6.17 -2.88
N LYS A 83 -3.23 7.16 -2.03
CA LYS A 83 -4.33 8.01 -1.58
C LYS A 83 -5.00 8.71 -2.75
N ASP A 84 -4.20 9.30 -3.63
CA ASP A 84 -4.73 10.05 -4.76
C ASP A 84 -5.49 9.14 -5.72
N ASP A 85 -4.92 7.99 -6.05
CA ASP A 85 -5.55 7.09 -7.00
C ASP A 85 -6.80 6.45 -6.42
N PHE A 86 -6.79 6.15 -5.12
CA PHE A 86 -7.98 5.61 -4.46
C PHE A 86 -9.10 6.65 -4.51
N ASP A 87 -8.80 7.89 -4.17
CA ASP A 87 -9.82 8.94 -4.20
C ASP A 87 -10.38 9.12 -5.59
N ALA A 88 -9.52 9.09 -6.59
CA ALA A 88 -9.96 9.29 -7.97
C ALA A 88 -10.83 8.13 -8.48
N ASN A 89 -10.76 6.99 -7.83
CA ASN A 89 -11.46 5.79 -8.29
C ASN A 89 -12.53 5.31 -7.32
N GLY A 90 -12.87 6.13 -6.34
CA GLY A 90 -13.96 5.78 -5.43
C GLY A 90 -13.63 4.71 -4.41
N ILE A 91 -12.36 4.46 -4.16
CA ILE A 91 -11.93 3.51 -3.14
C ILE A 91 -11.76 4.29 -1.83
N GLN A 92 -12.43 3.83 -0.78
CA GLN A 92 -12.40 4.54 0.49
C GLN A 92 -11.58 3.79 1.52
N ILE A 93 -10.85 4.56 2.31
CA ILE A 93 -10.12 4.04 3.46
C ILE A 93 -11.04 4.25 4.66
N PRO A 94 -11.29 3.22 5.45
CA PRO A 94 -12.29 3.34 6.51
C PRO A 94 -11.79 4.19 7.67
N TYR A 95 -12.73 4.78 8.38
CA TYR A 95 -12.43 5.50 9.61
C TYR A 95 -12.32 4.51 10.76
N PRO A 96 -11.45 4.77 11.74
CA PRO A 96 -11.36 3.91 12.92
C PRO A 96 -12.67 3.96 13.71
N HIS A 97 -13.16 2.81 14.13
CA HIS A 97 -14.38 2.74 14.95
C HIS A 97 -14.23 3.48 16.26
N ARG A 98 -13.02 3.51 16.77
CA ARG A 98 -12.74 4.14 18.04
C ARG A 98 -13.18 5.60 18.07
N MET A 99 -13.07 6.27 16.97
CA MET A 99 -13.45 7.69 16.89
C MET A 99 -14.94 7.88 17.10
N LEU A 100 -15.73 6.91 16.70
CA LEU A 100 -17.16 6.99 16.89
C LEU A 100 -17.54 6.95 18.35
N TYR A 101 -16.88 6.11 19.12
CA TYR A 101 -17.13 6.03 20.56
C TYR A 101 -16.80 7.34 21.24
N MET A 102 -15.69 7.93 20.87
CA MET A 102 -15.27 9.16 21.52
C MET A 102 -16.25 10.28 21.33
N LYS A 103 -17.02 10.24 20.27
CA LYS A 103 -18.01 11.27 20.01
C LYS A 103 -19.19 11.19 20.97
N HIS A 104 -19.39 10.07 21.58
CA HIS A 104 -20.54 9.87 22.47
C HIS A 104 -20.20 10.14 23.90
N LEU A 105 -18.96 10.37 24.19
CA LEU A 105 -18.54 10.66 25.55
C LEU A 105 -18.58 12.16 25.80
#